data_67da48c987c3db5fd8499583d9044a6a
#
_entry.id   67da48c987c3db5fd8499583d9044a6a
#
_cell.length_a   1.000
_cell.length_b   1.000
_cell.length_c   1.000
_cell.angle_alpha   90.00
_cell.angle_beta   90.00
_cell.angle_gamma   90.00
#
_symmetry.space_group_name_H-M   'P 1'
#
loop_
_entity.id
_entity.type
_entity.pdbx_description
1 polymer ?
#
loop_
_entity_poly.entity_id
_entity_poly.type
_entity_poly.pdbx_seq_one_letter_code
_entity_poly.pdbx_strand_id
1 'polypeptide(L)'
;MIAQIDPATPVLFLDTGKHFRATLDYRHDLVERLGLTDVQDILPLEENVKADDPFGALSMTDKDRCCFIRKVEPMARAVAPYRAWMTGRKQFQASTRNALPVFESVGPRIRINPLAHMQSEDLRAYAQKYDLPVHPLTTQGYRSIGCMPCTRPVRDDEDQRAGRWAGSEKTECGIHLTGLAESLNNLGALDPK
;
A
#
# COMPACT_ATOMS: atom_id res chain seq x y z
N MET A 1 -14.90 7.03 2.68
CA MET A 1 -14.80 8.41 2.21
C MET A 1 -14.95 8.46 0.68
N ILE A 2 -13.99 7.99 -0.10
CA ILE A 2 -14.07 8.06 -1.58
C ILE A 2 -15.33 7.38 -2.11
N ALA A 3 -15.63 6.15 -1.69
CA ALA A 3 -16.83 5.42 -2.08
C ALA A 3 -18.16 6.11 -1.80
N GLN A 4 -18.19 7.08 -0.87
CA GLN A 4 -19.38 7.90 -0.60
C GLN A 4 -19.54 9.05 -1.59
N ILE A 5 -18.48 9.41 -2.29
CA ILE A 5 -18.46 10.46 -3.32
C ILE A 5 -18.70 9.80 -4.68
N ASP A 6 -17.91 8.80 -4.99
CA ASP A 6 -18.00 8.04 -6.24
C ASP A 6 -17.47 6.61 -6.04
N PRO A 7 -18.35 5.60 -6.00
CA PRO A 7 -17.95 4.20 -5.85
C PRO A 7 -17.28 3.63 -7.11
N ALA A 8 -17.34 4.33 -8.24
CA ALA A 8 -16.68 3.96 -9.49
C ALA A 8 -15.26 4.54 -9.60
N THR A 9 -14.78 5.29 -8.60
CA THR A 9 -13.37 5.70 -8.56
C THR A 9 -12.46 4.46 -8.60
N PRO A 10 -11.51 4.37 -9.56
CA PRO A 10 -10.62 3.22 -9.67
C PRO A 10 -9.83 2.95 -8.38
N VAL A 11 -9.89 1.73 -7.87
CA VAL A 11 -9.12 1.26 -6.72
C VAL A 11 -8.06 0.28 -7.21
N LEU A 12 -6.79 0.66 -7.09
CA LEU A 12 -5.66 -0.16 -7.51
C LEU A 12 -5.16 -0.99 -6.31
N PHE A 13 -5.44 -2.28 -6.30
CA PHE A 13 -4.95 -3.20 -5.28
C PHE A 13 -3.68 -3.91 -5.76
N LEU A 14 -2.55 -3.65 -5.12
CA LEU A 14 -1.28 -4.33 -5.44
C LEU A 14 -1.29 -5.74 -4.87
N ASP A 15 -1.71 -6.72 -5.66
CA ASP A 15 -1.61 -8.12 -5.26
C ASP A 15 -0.19 -8.63 -5.49
N THR A 16 0.57 -8.70 -4.42
CA THR A 16 1.97 -9.11 -4.43
C THR A 16 2.17 -10.62 -4.56
N GLY A 17 1.09 -11.42 -4.49
CA GLY A 17 1.15 -12.87 -4.35
C GLY A 17 1.70 -13.35 -3.00
N LYS A 18 1.89 -12.44 -2.03
CA LYS A 18 2.45 -12.74 -0.70
C LYS A 18 1.62 -12.12 0.45
N HIS A 19 0.34 -11.85 0.20
CA HIS A 19 -0.57 -11.36 1.24
C HIS A 19 -0.96 -12.48 2.22
N PHE A 20 -1.38 -12.08 3.44
CA PHE A 20 -2.15 -12.97 4.29
C PHE A 20 -3.50 -13.28 3.61
N ARG A 21 -3.99 -14.50 3.75
CA ARG A 21 -5.33 -14.86 3.28
C ARG A 21 -6.39 -13.91 3.85
N ALA A 22 -6.30 -13.61 5.15
CA ALA A 22 -7.19 -12.66 5.82
C ALA A 22 -7.20 -11.25 5.19
N THR A 23 -6.10 -10.82 4.55
CA THR A 23 -6.07 -9.53 3.83
C THR A 23 -6.85 -9.59 2.53
N LEU A 24 -6.78 -10.72 1.80
CA LEU A 24 -7.53 -10.91 0.56
C LEU A 24 -9.03 -11.02 0.85
N ASP A 25 -9.41 -11.76 1.88
CA ASP A 25 -10.80 -11.90 2.32
C ASP A 25 -11.36 -10.54 2.78
N TYR A 26 -10.62 -9.82 3.62
CA TYR A 26 -10.98 -8.46 4.07
C TYR A 26 -11.13 -7.46 2.90
N ARG A 27 -10.28 -7.54 1.89
CA ARG A 27 -10.41 -6.74 0.66
C ARG A 27 -11.74 -7.05 -0.03
N HIS A 28 -12.09 -8.32 -0.16
CA HIS A 28 -13.36 -8.74 -0.77
C HIS A 28 -14.57 -8.18 -0.02
N ASP A 29 -14.60 -8.35 1.30
CA ASP A 29 -15.65 -7.81 2.16
C ASP A 29 -15.79 -6.29 2.04
N LEU A 30 -14.66 -5.56 1.93
CA LEU A 30 -14.68 -4.10 1.73
C LEU A 30 -15.26 -3.71 0.37
N VAL A 31 -14.94 -4.44 -0.70
CA VAL A 31 -15.47 -4.18 -2.04
C VAL A 31 -17.00 -4.29 -2.04
N GLU A 32 -17.51 -5.38 -1.47
CA GLU A 32 -18.96 -5.61 -1.38
C GLU A 32 -19.63 -4.55 -0.49
N ARG A 33 -19.11 -4.36 0.72
CA ARG A 33 -19.71 -3.46 1.71
C ARG A 33 -19.74 -2.00 1.26
N LEU A 34 -18.71 -1.56 0.54
CA LEU A 34 -18.61 -0.18 0.06
C LEU A 34 -19.20 0.02 -1.34
N GLY A 35 -19.66 -1.06 -1.99
CA GLY A 35 -20.23 -1.02 -3.33
C GLY A 35 -19.24 -0.53 -4.40
N LEU A 36 -17.94 -0.88 -4.23
CA LEU A 36 -16.91 -0.45 -5.19
C LEU A 36 -17.08 -1.19 -6.52
N THR A 37 -17.13 -0.47 -7.63
CA THR A 37 -17.42 -1.05 -8.95
C THR A 37 -16.21 -1.14 -9.88
N ASP A 38 -15.09 -0.45 -9.56
CA ASP A 38 -13.84 -0.52 -10.33
C ASP A 38 -12.67 -0.82 -9.39
N VAL A 39 -12.48 -2.10 -9.07
CA VAL A 39 -11.35 -2.57 -8.26
C VAL A 39 -10.45 -3.44 -9.12
N GLN A 40 -9.22 -2.99 -9.34
CA GLN A 40 -8.24 -3.60 -10.22
C GLN A 40 -7.13 -4.28 -9.43
N ASP A 41 -6.94 -5.59 -9.64
CA ASP A 41 -5.82 -6.34 -9.06
C ASP A 41 -4.57 -6.16 -9.92
N ILE A 42 -3.57 -5.51 -9.35
CA ILE A 42 -2.32 -5.19 -10.02
C ILE A 42 -1.28 -6.23 -9.61
N LEU A 43 -1.05 -7.18 -10.50
CA LEU A 43 -0.10 -8.27 -10.30
C LEU A 43 1.32 -7.89 -10.73
N PRO A 44 2.37 -8.48 -10.13
CA PRO A 44 3.72 -8.41 -10.67
C PRO A 44 3.79 -9.08 -12.04
N LEU A 45 4.69 -8.62 -12.90
CA LEU A 45 4.94 -9.28 -14.18
C LEU A 45 5.50 -10.69 -13.95
N GLU A 46 4.90 -11.67 -14.60
CA GLU A 46 5.26 -13.08 -14.45
C GLU A 46 6.72 -13.34 -14.84
N GLU A 47 7.19 -12.65 -15.87
CA GLU A 47 8.59 -12.71 -16.35
C GLU A 47 9.57 -12.25 -15.27
N ASN A 48 9.26 -11.14 -14.55
CA ASN A 48 10.11 -10.64 -13.46
C ASN A 48 10.11 -11.62 -12.27
N VAL A 49 8.95 -12.22 -11.96
CA VAL A 49 8.86 -13.22 -10.89
C VAL A 49 9.63 -14.47 -11.24
N LYS A 50 9.54 -14.97 -12.47
CA LYS A 50 10.30 -16.13 -12.94
C LYS A 50 11.80 -15.90 -12.95
N ALA A 51 12.24 -14.70 -13.33
CA ALA A 51 13.65 -14.34 -13.40
C ALA A 51 14.28 -14.14 -12.01
N ASP A 52 13.61 -13.38 -11.13
CA ASP A 52 14.20 -12.91 -9.88
C ASP A 52 13.78 -13.72 -8.64
N ASP A 53 12.59 -14.34 -8.66
CA ASP A 53 12.02 -15.04 -7.49
C ASP A 53 11.40 -16.40 -7.86
N PRO A 54 12.10 -17.26 -8.64
CA PRO A 54 11.54 -18.53 -9.15
C PRO A 54 11.12 -19.48 -8.03
N PHE A 55 11.73 -19.38 -6.86
CA PHE A 55 11.45 -20.23 -5.69
C PHE A 55 10.65 -19.52 -4.60
N GLY A 56 10.23 -18.26 -4.81
CA GLY A 56 9.47 -17.50 -3.84
C GLY A 56 10.26 -17.02 -2.60
N ALA A 57 11.59 -17.17 -2.60
CA ALA A 57 12.46 -16.90 -1.46
C ALA A 57 13.02 -15.47 -1.38
N LEU A 58 12.81 -14.65 -2.42
CA LEU A 58 13.41 -13.31 -2.55
C LEU A 58 13.04 -12.38 -1.38
N SER A 59 11.87 -12.56 -0.76
CA SER A 59 11.48 -11.80 0.42
C SER A 59 12.37 -12.02 1.65
N MET A 60 13.14 -13.10 1.68
CA MET A 60 14.10 -13.43 2.74
C MET A 60 15.53 -13.04 2.36
N THR A 61 15.90 -13.17 1.10
CA THR A 61 17.26 -12.97 0.60
C THR A 61 17.53 -11.52 0.15
N ASP A 62 16.56 -10.89 -0.53
CA ASP A 62 16.63 -9.50 -0.99
C ASP A 62 15.24 -8.85 -0.93
N LYS A 63 14.95 -8.21 0.21
CA LYS A 63 13.67 -7.54 0.45
C LYS A 63 13.44 -6.36 -0.49
N ASP A 64 14.48 -5.67 -0.92
CA ASP A 64 14.36 -4.51 -1.80
C ASP A 64 14.01 -4.93 -3.21
N ARG A 65 14.70 -5.92 -3.75
CA ARG A 65 14.37 -6.49 -5.06
C ARG A 65 12.97 -7.12 -5.07
N CYS A 66 12.62 -7.86 -4.01
CA CYS A 66 11.27 -8.41 -3.84
C CYS A 66 10.20 -7.31 -3.87
N CYS A 67 10.41 -6.21 -3.12
CA CYS A 67 9.48 -5.07 -3.14
C CYS A 67 9.45 -4.38 -4.50
N PHE A 68 10.57 -4.30 -5.20
CA PHE A 68 10.64 -3.69 -6.52
C PHE A 68 9.74 -4.45 -7.51
N ILE A 69 9.98 -5.74 -7.72
CA ILE A 69 9.25 -6.52 -8.72
C ILE A 69 7.78 -6.76 -8.35
N ARG A 70 7.44 -6.73 -7.05
CA ARG A 70 6.07 -7.05 -6.58
C ARG A 70 5.25 -5.83 -6.17
N LYS A 71 5.85 -4.63 -6.11
CA LYS A 71 5.15 -3.41 -5.68
C LYS A 71 5.53 -2.18 -6.47
N VAL A 72 6.84 -1.87 -6.62
CA VAL A 72 7.27 -0.60 -7.24
C VAL A 72 6.95 -0.59 -8.72
N GLU A 73 7.41 -1.60 -9.47
CA GLU A 73 7.10 -1.74 -10.90
C GLU A 73 5.60 -1.84 -11.13
N PRO A 74 4.84 -2.76 -10.46
CA PRO A 74 3.39 -2.85 -10.66
C PRO A 74 2.66 -1.53 -10.36
N MET A 75 3.06 -0.82 -9.29
CA MET A 75 2.49 0.47 -8.95
C MET A 75 2.76 1.51 -10.03
N ALA A 76 4.01 1.61 -10.52
CA ALA A 76 4.38 2.55 -11.57
C ALA A 76 3.55 2.33 -12.84
N ARG A 77 3.42 1.08 -13.26
CA ARG A 77 2.62 0.68 -14.42
C ARG A 77 1.14 1.00 -14.22
N ALA A 78 0.59 0.72 -13.02
CA ALA A 78 -0.81 0.94 -12.73
C ALA A 78 -1.19 2.41 -12.65
N VAL A 79 -0.31 3.29 -12.13
CA VAL A 79 -0.61 4.73 -12.02
C VAL A 79 -0.18 5.53 -13.25
N ALA A 80 0.57 4.94 -14.18
CA ALA A 80 1.05 5.62 -15.39
C ALA A 80 -0.08 6.27 -16.23
N PRO A 81 -1.28 5.67 -16.38
CA PRO A 81 -2.39 6.28 -17.11
C PRO A 81 -3.07 7.45 -16.39
N TYR A 82 -2.80 7.66 -15.09
CA TYR A 82 -3.48 8.67 -14.29
C TYR A 82 -2.60 9.89 -14.04
N ARG A 83 -3.21 11.07 -13.94
CA ARG A 83 -2.50 12.32 -13.58
C ARG A 83 -2.14 12.38 -12.09
N ALA A 84 -2.96 11.74 -11.27
CA ALA A 84 -2.76 11.68 -9.82
C ALA A 84 -3.34 10.39 -9.25
N TRP A 85 -2.89 10.01 -8.04
CA TRP A 85 -3.50 8.94 -7.27
C TRP A 85 -3.56 9.30 -5.78
N MET A 86 -4.51 8.71 -5.07
CA MET A 86 -4.68 8.90 -3.63
C MET A 86 -4.06 7.76 -2.83
N THR A 87 -3.53 8.07 -1.65
CA THR A 87 -3.03 7.09 -0.69
C THR A 87 -3.58 7.34 0.72
N GLY A 88 -3.65 6.28 1.52
CA GLY A 88 -4.09 6.37 2.92
C GLY A 88 -2.94 6.66 3.90
N ARG A 89 -1.81 7.26 3.47
CA ARG A 89 -0.69 7.61 4.35
C ARG A 89 -1.07 8.72 5.34
N LYS A 90 -0.50 8.66 6.55
CA LYS A 90 -0.73 9.60 7.64
C LYS A 90 0.57 9.93 8.33
N GLN A 91 0.70 11.14 8.88
CA GLN A 91 1.92 11.60 9.55
C GLN A 91 2.26 10.74 10.78
N PHE A 92 1.29 10.43 11.61
CA PHE A 92 1.51 9.69 12.87
C PHE A 92 1.96 8.22 12.68
N GLN A 93 1.92 7.67 11.47
CA GLN A 93 2.21 6.25 11.24
C GLN A 93 3.69 5.88 11.30
N ALA A 94 4.59 6.84 11.09
CA ALA A 94 6.04 6.63 11.15
C ALA A 94 6.75 7.98 11.27
N SER A 95 7.91 8.00 11.93
CA SER A 95 8.75 9.20 12.03
C SER A 95 9.17 9.77 10.67
N THR A 96 9.39 8.88 9.69
CA THR A 96 9.67 9.24 8.29
C THR A 96 8.53 10.00 7.59
N ARG A 97 7.34 10.07 8.21
CA ARG A 97 6.14 10.71 7.68
C ARG A 97 5.72 11.97 8.42
N ASN A 98 6.48 12.42 9.42
CA ASN A 98 6.12 13.60 10.23
C ASN A 98 5.84 14.87 9.41
N ALA A 99 6.54 15.04 8.28
CA ALA A 99 6.35 16.16 7.34
C ALA A 99 5.59 15.75 6.06
N LEU A 100 4.77 14.68 6.11
CA LEU A 100 4.02 14.20 4.94
C LEU A 100 3.04 15.28 4.46
N PRO A 101 3.21 15.84 3.25
CA PRO A 101 2.27 16.83 2.71
C PRO A 101 1.03 16.14 2.14
N VAL A 102 -0.04 16.94 1.97
CA VAL A 102 -1.26 16.46 1.28
C VAL A 102 -0.98 16.17 -0.19
N PHE A 103 -0.18 17.00 -0.86
CA PHE A 103 0.19 16.83 -2.26
C PHE A 103 1.70 16.66 -2.41
N GLU A 104 2.12 15.67 -3.18
CA GLU A 104 3.51 15.40 -3.49
C GLU A 104 3.69 15.18 -5.00
N SER A 105 4.74 15.77 -5.57
CA SER A 105 5.18 15.42 -6.92
C SER A 105 5.96 14.11 -6.90
N VAL A 106 5.61 13.16 -7.74
CA VAL A 106 6.30 11.86 -7.88
C VAL A 106 6.52 11.61 -9.37
N GLY A 107 7.71 11.96 -9.86
CA GLY A 107 7.96 12.04 -11.29
C GLY A 107 6.97 13.00 -11.96
N PRO A 108 6.33 12.63 -13.08
CA PRO A 108 5.37 13.48 -13.80
C PRO A 108 3.95 13.44 -13.21
N ARG A 109 3.75 12.85 -12.04
CA ARG A 109 2.43 12.59 -11.43
C ARG A 109 2.32 13.24 -10.06
N ILE A 110 1.07 13.37 -9.57
CA ILE A 110 0.77 13.90 -8.23
C ILE A 110 0.27 12.76 -7.35
N ARG A 111 0.88 12.59 -6.18
CA ARG A 111 0.37 11.74 -5.13
C ARG A 111 -0.38 12.59 -4.11
N ILE A 112 -1.60 12.16 -3.78
CA ILE A 112 -2.48 12.88 -2.85
C ILE A 112 -2.63 12.04 -1.58
N ASN A 113 -2.39 12.65 -0.41
CA ASN A 113 -2.49 12.03 0.90
C ASN A 113 -3.62 12.72 1.71
N PRO A 114 -4.89 12.45 1.41
CA PRO A 114 -6.00 13.20 2.03
C PRO A 114 -6.11 12.97 3.54
N LEU A 115 -5.50 11.91 4.05
CA LEU A 115 -5.48 11.57 5.47
C LEU A 115 -4.21 12.04 6.20
N ALA A 116 -3.33 12.83 5.55
CA ALA A 116 -2.00 13.18 6.08
C ALA A 116 -2.07 13.74 7.51
N HIS A 117 -3.00 14.65 7.77
CA HIS A 117 -3.15 15.34 9.06
C HIS A 117 -4.17 14.73 10.02
N MET A 118 -4.89 13.68 9.62
CA MET A 118 -5.83 13.01 10.51
C MET A 118 -5.09 12.26 11.62
N GLN A 119 -5.65 12.32 12.83
CA GLN A 119 -5.13 11.59 13.98
C GLN A 119 -5.74 10.19 14.08
N SER A 120 -5.16 9.34 14.91
CA SER A 120 -5.63 7.97 15.12
C SER A 120 -7.08 7.94 15.64
N GLU A 121 -7.43 8.90 16.49
CA GLU A 121 -8.75 9.09 17.08
C GLU A 121 -9.80 9.43 16.03
N ASP A 122 -9.48 10.33 15.10
CA ASP A 122 -10.38 10.73 14.01
C ASP A 122 -10.73 9.54 13.13
N LEU A 123 -9.73 8.70 12.83
CA LEU A 123 -9.92 7.52 11.99
C LEU A 123 -10.76 6.46 12.70
N ARG A 124 -10.57 6.27 14.03
CA ARG A 124 -11.39 5.35 14.82
C ARG A 124 -12.83 5.83 14.88
N ALA A 125 -13.03 7.11 15.17
CA ALA A 125 -14.36 7.72 15.19
C ALA A 125 -15.06 7.60 13.83
N TYR A 126 -14.33 7.81 12.74
CA TYR A 126 -14.86 7.64 11.39
C TYR A 126 -15.24 6.18 11.11
N ALA A 127 -14.39 5.23 11.48
CA ALA A 127 -14.66 3.81 11.27
C ALA A 127 -15.89 3.35 12.07
N GLN A 128 -16.03 3.80 13.32
CA GLN A 128 -17.22 3.53 14.16
C GLN A 128 -18.49 4.14 13.57
N LYS A 129 -18.42 5.43 13.17
CA LYS A 129 -19.58 6.15 12.61
C LYS A 129 -20.17 5.48 11.38
N TYR A 130 -19.31 4.88 10.54
CA TYR A 130 -19.73 4.23 9.30
C TYR A 130 -19.70 2.70 9.38
N ASP A 131 -19.55 2.16 10.59
CA ASP A 131 -19.52 0.73 10.88
C ASP A 131 -18.57 -0.02 9.90
N LEU A 132 -17.36 0.50 9.71
CA LEU A 132 -16.38 -0.11 8.80
C LEU A 132 -15.79 -1.38 9.43
N PRO A 133 -15.64 -2.46 8.66
CA PRO A 133 -15.04 -3.68 9.19
C PRO A 133 -13.58 -3.45 9.59
N VAL A 134 -13.17 -4.13 10.64
CA VAL A 134 -11.78 -4.12 11.13
C VAL A 134 -11.04 -5.31 10.53
N HIS A 135 -9.81 -5.10 10.07
CA HIS A 135 -8.99 -6.18 9.53
C HIS A 135 -8.76 -7.27 10.61
N PRO A 136 -9.03 -8.57 10.35
CA PRO A 136 -9.00 -9.63 11.36
C PRO A 136 -7.67 -9.75 12.12
N LEU A 137 -6.54 -9.49 11.46
CA LEU A 137 -5.22 -9.56 12.10
C LEU A 137 -4.99 -8.43 13.12
N THR A 138 -5.77 -7.35 13.12
CA THR A 138 -5.62 -6.26 14.08
C THR A 138 -5.84 -6.74 15.51
N THR A 139 -6.80 -7.63 15.74
CA THR A 139 -7.08 -8.24 17.05
C THR A 139 -6.00 -9.24 17.49
N GLN A 140 -5.11 -9.62 16.57
CA GLN A 140 -3.99 -10.54 16.81
C GLN A 140 -2.65 -9.79 16.97
N GLY A 141 -2.69 -8.47 17.23
CA GLY A 141 -1.51 -7.64 17.47
C GLY A 141 -0.81 -7.10 16.21
N TYR A 142 -1.39 -7.30 15.02
CA TYR A 142 -0.82 -6.74 13.78
C TYR A 142 -1.28 -5.28 13.60
N ARG A 143 -0.52 -4.33 14.13
CA ARG A 143 -0.85 -2.89 14.05
C ARG A 143 -0.50 -2.26 12.69
N SER A 144 0.34 -2.92 11.90
CA SER A 144 0.68 -2.53 10.53
C SER A 144 0.82 -3.78 9.67
N ILE A 145 -0.01 -3.94 8.66
CA ILE A 145 -0.11 -5.16 7.84
C ILE A 145 0.50 -4.92 6.47
N GLY A 146 1.28 -5.89 6.00
CA GLY A 146 1.87 -5.94 4.66
C GLY A 146 1.93 -7.37 4.14
N CYS A 147 2.95 -7.70 3.35
CA CYS A 147 3.17 -9.08 2.94
C CYS A 147 3.42 -9.98 4.15
N MET A 148 2.88 -11.20 4.12
CA MET A 148 2.99 -12.19 5.20
C MET A 148 4.45 -12.45 5.64
N PRO A 149 5.41 -12.71 4.73
CA PRO A 149 6.79 -12.99 5.14
C PRO A 149 7.54 -11.77 5.71
N CYS A 150 6.97 -10.56 5.57
CA CYS A 150 7.57 -9.31 6.03
C CYS A 150 6.78 -8.64 7.16
N THR A 151 5.89 -9.36 7.84
CA THR A 151 5.01 -8.77 8.85
C THR A 151 4.84 -9.74 10.03
N ARG A 152 5.09 -9.25 11.24
CA ARG A 152 4.77 -9.93 12.50
C ARG A 152 3.86 -9.08 13.39
N PRO A 153 3.20 -9.68 14.37
CA PRO A 153 2.53 -8.91 15.41
C PRO A 153 3.55 -8.10 16.22
N VAL A 154 3.11 -7.04 16.86
CA VAL A 154 3.90 -6.17 17.73
C VAL A 154 3.36 -6.24 19.17
N ARG A 155 4.25 -6.06 20.16
CA ARG A 155 3.88 -5.92 21.56
C ARG A 155 3.33 -4.51 21.84
N ASP A 156 2.72 -4.32 22.98
CA ASP A 156 2.11 -3.03 23.34
C ASP A 156 3.13 -1.90 23.55
N ASP A 157 4.36 -2.25 23.89
CA ASP A 157 5.50 -1.36 24.08
C ASP A 157 6.28 -1.06 22.81
N GLU A 158 5.95 -1.71 21.69
CA GLU A 158 6.63 -1.51 20.40
C GLU A 158 5.93 -0.45 19.54
N ASP A 159 6.70 0.20 18.65
CA ASP A 159 6.15 1.06 17.59
C ASP A 159 5.17 0.27 16.72
N GLN A 160 4.11 0.93 16.23
CA GLN A 160 3.09 0.30 15.41
C GLN A 160 3.63 -0.38 14.16
N ARG A 161 4.78 0.06 13.64
CA ARG A 161 5.42 -0.49 12.45
C ARG A 161 6.63 -1.38 12.75
N ALA A 162 6.99 -1.60 14.02
CA ALA A 162 8.09 -2.48 14.41
C ALA A 162 7.96 -3.93 13.90
N GLY A 163 6.73 -4.35 13.61
CA GLY A 163 6.45 -5.63 12.96
C GLY A 163 6.75 -5.70 11.46
N ARG A 164 7.03 -4.55 10.81
CA ARG A 164 7.31 -4.50 9.37
C ARG A 164 8.80 -4.67 9.10
N TRP A 165 9.14 -5.59 8.20
CA TRP A 165 10.53 -5.93 7.83
C TRP A 165 11.43 -6.21 9.05
N ALA A 166 10.86 -6.78 10.11
CA ALA A 166 11.59 -7.09 11.34
C ALA A 166 12.91 -7.82 11.03
N GLY A 167 13.98 -7.42 11.72
CA GLY A 167 15.33 -7.94 11.48
C GLY A 167 16.02 -7.34 10.25
N SER A 168 15.54 -6.23 9.69
CA SER A 168 16.24 -5.47 8.67
C SER A 168 16.14 -3.96 8.94
N GLU A 169 17.04 -3.18 8.34
CA GLU A 169 17.05 -1.71 8.46
C GLU A 169 15.95 -1.01 7.64
N LYS A 170 15.17 -1.78 6.88
CA LYS A 170 14.12 -1.23 6.03
C LYS A 170 12.95 -0.67 6.86
N THR A 171 12.63 0.60 6.67
CA THR A 171 11.57 1.31 7.38
C THR A 171 10.36 1.63 6.50
N GLU A 172 10.55 1.74 5.17
CA GLU A 172 9.49 2.08 4.22
C GLU A 172 9.49 1.17 2.99
N CYS A 173 8.32 1.05 2.38
CA CYS A 173 8.17 0.37 1.09
C CYS A 173 8.66 1.26 -0.06
N GLY A 174 9.31 0.68 -1.07
CA GLY A 174 9.83 1.39 -2.22
C GLY A 174 8.79 2.24 -2.99
N ILE A 175 7.50 1.90 -2.92
CA ILE A 175 6.42 2.73 -3.50
C ILE A 175 6.28 4.12 -2.86
N HIS A 176 6.92 4.35 -1.71
CA HIS A 176 6.92 5.63 -1.01
C HIS A 176 8.25 6.37 -1.11
N LEU A 177 9.24 5.77 -1.73
CA LEU A 177 10.59 6.28 -1.92
C LEU A 177 10.82 6.75 -3.37
N THR A 178 12.02 7.21 -3.67
CA THR A 178 12.44 7.73 -4.99
C THR A 178 12.29 6.71 -6.13
N GLY A 179 12.43 5.41 -5.86
CA GLY A 179 12.33 4.36 -6.87
C GLY A 179 11.03 4.35 -7.68
N LEU A 180 9.91 4.79 -7.09
CA LEU A 180 8.65 4.94 -7.84
C LEU A 180 8.74 6.11 -8.83
N ALA A 181 9.34 7.25 -8.44
CA ALA A 181 9.51 8.40 -9.32
C ALA A 181 10.42 8.06 -10.51
N GLU A 182 11.51 7.35 -10.26
CA GLU A 182 12.42 6.87 -11.30
C GLU A 182 11.72 5.92 -12.27
N SER A 183 10.94 4.97 -11.76
CA SER A 183 10.15 4.05 -12.58
C SER A 183 9.12 4.78 -13.45
N LEU A 184 8.44 5.80 -12.89
CA LEU A 184 7.49 6.62 -13.64
C LEU A 184 8.14 7.47 -14.72
N ASN A 185 9.33 8.01 -14.45
CA ASN A 185 10.10 8.76 -15.44
C ASN A 185 10.53 7.86 -16.62
N ASN A 186 10.92 6.61 -16.34
CA ASN A 186 11.34 5.63 -17.34
C ASN A 186 10.19 5.13 -18.22
N LEU A 187 8.95 5.11 -17.71
CA LEU A 187 7.76 4.73 -18.49
C LEU A 187 7.32 5.82 -19.48
N GLY A 188 7.89 7.02 -19.40
CA GLY A 188 7.59 8.16 -20.26
C GLY A 188 6.23 8.81 -19.93
N ALA A 189 5.95 9.92 -20.61
CA ALA A 189 4.65 10.57 -20.58
C ALA A 189 3.68 9.79 -21.48
N LEU A 190 3.03 8.78 -20.93
CA LEU A 190 1.78 8.29 -21.53
C LEU A 190 0.76 9.41 -21.38
N ASP A 191 0.00 9.71 -22.44
CA ASP A 191 -1.08 10.71 -22.37
C ASP A 191 -2.05 10.32 -21.24
N PRO A 192 -2.15 11.13 -20.17
CA PRO A 192 -2.96 10.79 -19.03
C PRO A 192 -4.45 10.82 -19.40
N LYS A 193 -5.17 9.79 -18.99
CA LYS A 193 -6.64 9.73 -19.06
C LYS A 193 -7.28 10.75 -18.14
#